data_ff9a06100d0dc9360c8e50a727f3b6b0
#
_entry.id   ff9a06100d0dc9360c8e50a727f3b6b0
#
_cell.length_a   1.000
_cell.length_b   1.000
_cell.length_c   1.000
_cell.angle_alpha   90.00
_cell.angle_beta   90.00
_cell.angle_gamma   90.00
#
_symmetry.space_group_name_H-M   'P 1'
#
loop_
_entity.id
_entity.type
_entity.pdbx_description
1 polymer ?
#
loop_
_entity_poly.entity_id
_entity_poly.type
_entity_poly.pdbx_seq_one_letter_code
_entity_poly.pdbx_strand_id
1 'polypeptide(L)'
;MSRATEVYAREFDSVFFKLPPHVRGAIERKIHQLGSRLGDYPHQRLTGRVEYRLRIGDYRVIYEFNRERNILYLVAVGNRREIYR
;
A
#
# COMPACT_ATOMS: atom_id res chain seq x y z
N MET A 1 9.51 -1.22 -18.05
CA MET A 1 9.22 -0.07 -17.18
C MET A 1 9.83 -0.28 -15.81
N SER A 2 10.36 0.78 -15.21
CA SER A 2 10.95 0.68 -13.90
C SER A 2 9.86 0.64 -12.81
N ARG A 3 10.20 0.00 -11.70
CA ARG A 3 9.31 -0.03 -10.55
C ARG A 3 9.22 1.37 -9.93
N ALA A 4 8.02 1.72 -9.44
CA ALA A 4 7.80 3.01 -8.82
C ALA A 4 8.69 3.20 -7.58
N THR A 5 9.05 4.45 -7.31
CA THR A 5 9.72 4.81 -6.08
C THR A 5 8.72 4.67 -4.94
N GLU A 6 9.09 3.94 -3.89
CA GLU A 6 8.22 3.71 -2.73
C GLU A 6 8.57 4.72 -1.64
N VAL A 7 7.56 5.46 -1.20
CA VAL A 7 7.70 6.42 -0.10
C VAL A 7 6.79 5.95 1.03
N TYR A 8 7.34 5.76 2.21
CA TYR A 8 6.63 5.22 3.35
C TYR A 8 6.35 6.28 4.39
N ALA A 9 5.06 6.48 4.73
CA ALA A 9 4.68 7.38 5.79
C ALA A 9 5.08 6.80 7.15
N ARG A 10 5.33 7.67 8.12
CA ARG A 10 5.66 7.26 9.47
C ARG A 10 4.56 6.35 10.06
N GLU A 11 3.32 6.67 9.79
CA GLU A 11 2.17 5.89 10.25
C GLU A 11 2.20 4.45 9.72
N PHE A 12 2.58 4.29 8.45
CA PHE A 12 2.76 2.97 7.86
C PHE A 12 3.84 2.20 8.62
N ASP A 13 5.02 2.80 8.77
CA ASP A 13 6.16 2.15 9.42
C ASP A 13 5.88 1.77 10.86
N SER A 14 5.17 2.61 11.59
CA SER A 14 4.89 2.37 13.01
C SER A 14 4.09 1.10 13.25
N VAL A 15 3.27 0.69 12.28
CA VAL A 15 2.50 -0.55 12.35
C VAL A 15 3.25 -1.70 11.69
N PHE A 16 3.82 -1.45 10.52
CA PHE A 16 4.41 -2.47 9.67
C PHE A 16 5.47 -3.30 10.39
N PHE A 17 6.38 -2.64 11.09
CA PHE A 17 7.51 -3.31 11.75
C PHE A 17 7.09 -4.13 12.98
N LYS A 18 5.87 -3.98 13.43
CA LYS A 18 5.30 -4.79 14.52
C LYS A 18 4.59 -6.05 14.01
N LEU A 19 4.40 -6.17 12.70
CA LEU A 19 3.70 -7.30 12.12
C LEU A 19 4.60 -8.53 12.06
N PRO A 20 4.02 -9.75 12.09
CA PRO A 20 4.81 -10.97 11.94
C PRO A 20 5.59 -10.99 10.63
N PRO A 21 6.79 -11.61 10.59
CA PRO A 21 7.63 -11.60 9.39
C PRO A 21 6.93 -12.11 8.12
N HIS A 22 6.10 -13.16 8.22
CA HIS A 22 5.42 -13.70 7.05
C HIS A 22 4.38 -12.72 6.49
N VAL A 23 3.75 -11.95 7.37
CA VAL A 23 2.78 -10.90 6.97
C VAL A 23 3.53 -9.77 6.28
N ARG A 24 4.64 -9.32 6.87
CA ARG A 24 5.46 -8.27 6.27
C ARG A 24 5.94 -8.65 4.87
N GLY A 25 6.40 -9.90 4.72
CA GLY A 25 6.85 -10.39 3.41
C GLY A 25 5.73 -10.40 2.37
N ALA A 26 4.53 -10.82 2.75
CA ALA A 26 3.38 -10.81 1.86
C ALA A 26 3.00 -9.39 1.44
N ILE A 27 3.02 -8.46 2.38
CA ILE A 27 2.72 -7.05 2.12
C ILE A 27 3.75 -6.45 1.17
N GLU A 28 5.04 -6.68 1.42
CA GLU A 28 6.11 -6.18 0.57
C GLU A 28 6.00 -6.69 -0.86
N ARG A 29 5.71 -7.97 -1.05
CA ARG A 29 5.54 -8.54 -2.39
C ARG A 29 4.39 -7.85 -3.14
N LYS A 30 3.28 -7.61 -2.47
CA LYS A 30 2.13 -6.94 -3.09
C LYS A 30 2.44 -5.49 -3.43
N ILE A 31 3.15 -4.79 -2.56
CA ILE A 31 3.56 -3.40 -2.82
C ILE A 31 4.48 -3.35 -4.04
N HIS A 32 5.44 -4.27 -4.15
CA HIS A 32 6.34 -4.33 -5.30
C HIS A 32 5.59 -4.64 -6.60
N GLN A 33 4.63 -5.54 -6.55
CA GLN A 33 3.78 -5.85 -7.72
C GLN A 33 2.99 -4.61 -8.16
N LEU A 34 2.39 -3.91 -7.20
CA LEU A 34 1.67 -2.67 -7.45
C LEU A 34 2.58 -1.63 -8.10
N GLY A 35 3.76 -1.42 -7.52
CA GLY A 35 4.72 -0.44 -8.02
C GLY A 35 5.25 -0.77 -9.41
N SER A 36 5.30 -2.06 -9.77
CA SER A 36 5.74 -2.49 -11.10
C SER A 36 4.69 -2.24 -12.17
N ARG A 37 3.43 -2.04 -11.77
CA ARG A 37 2.31 -1.91 -12.69
C ARG A 37 1.44 -0.70 -12.38
N LEU A 38 2.07 0.37 -11.92
CA LEU A 38 1.32 1.54 -11.43
C LEU A 38 0.34 2.09 -12.45
N GLY A 39 0.70 2.06 -13.73
CA GLY A 39 -0.13 2.61 -14.80
C GLY A 39 -1.34 1.77 -15.19
N ASP A 40 -1.30 0.45 -14.99
CA ASP A 40 -2.36 -0.47 -15.41
C ASP A 40 -2.90 -1.37 -14.30
N TYR A 41 -2.49 -1.11 -13.07
CA TYR A 41 -3.01 -1.85 -11.92
C TYR A 41 -4.48 -1.47 -11.68
N PRO A 42 -5.34 -2.44 -11.31
CA PRO A 42 -6.75 -2.13 -11.03
C PRO A 42 -6.91 -1.49 -9.65
N HIS A 43 -6.60 -0.21 -9.55
CA HIS A 43 -6.65 0.54 -8.29
C HIS A 43 -8.06 0.63 -7.76
N GLN A 44 -8.23 0.38 -6.45
CA GLN A 44 -9.52 0.48 -5.77
C GLN A 44 -9.52 1.68 -4.84
N ARG A 45 -10.21 2.75 -5.24
CA ARG A 45 -10.30 3.97 -4.44
C ARG A 45 -11.24 3.75 -3.25
N LEU A 46 -10.87 4.31 -2.12
CA LEU A 46 -11.75 4.34 -0.95
C LEU A 46 -12.90 5.32 -1.22
N THR A 47 -14.12 4.93 -0.85
CA THR A 47 -15.30 5.75 -1.08
C THR A 47 -15.17 7.11 -0.38
N GLY A 48 -15.34 8.19 -1.16
CA GLY A 48 -15.28 9.54 -0.64
C GLY A 48 -13.91 10.04 -0.27
N ARG A 49 -12.83 9.33 -0.67
CA ARG A 49 -11.45 9.67 -0.32
C ARG A 49 -10.57 9.66 -1.55
N VAL A 50 -9.41 10.28 -1.45
CA VAL A 50 -8.41 10.29 -2.54
C VAL A 50 -7.49 9.08 -2.49
N GLU A 51 -7.46 8.39 -1.36
CA GLU A 51 -6.60 7.22 -1.19
C GLU A 51 -7.21 5.98 -1.82
N TYR A 52 -6.33 4.99 -2.02
CA TYR A 52 -6.66 3.68 -2.57
C TYR A 52 -6.33 2.60 -1.53
N ARG A 53 -6.94 1.43 -1.70
CA ARG A 53 -6.66 0.29 -0.82
C ARG A 53 -6.04 -0.85 -1.60
N LEU A 54 -5.12 -1.56 -0.95
CA LEU A 54 -4.54 -2.80 -1.45
C LEU A 54 -4.83 -3.90 -0.43
N ARG A 55 -5.49 -4.94 -0.89
CA ARG A 55 -5.90 -6.05 -0.01
C ARG A 55 -4.82 -7.14 0.01
N ILE A 56 -4.38 -7.54 1.20
CA ILE A 56 -3.46 -8.66 1.40
C ILE A 56 -4.03 -9.52 2.54
N GLY A 57 -4.81 -10.55 2.21
CA GLY A 57 -5.48 -11.37 3.21
C GLY A 57 -6.36 -10.54 4.12
N ASP A 58 -6.13 -10.60 5.43
CA ASP A 58 -6.87 -9.81 6.41
C ASP A 58 -6.30 -8.41 6.61
N TYR A 59 -5.26 -8.07 5.87
CA TYR A 59 -4.60 -6.78 6.00
C TYR A 59 -4.93 -5.87 4.82
N ARG A 60 -4.86 -4.57 5.08
CA ARG A 60 -5.09 -3.54 4.06
C ARG A 60 -3.94 -2.55 4.10
N VAL A 61 -3.49 -2.15 2.92
CA VAL A 61 -2.56 -1.02 2.75
C VAL A 61 -3.34 0.12 2.12
N ILE A 62 -3.22 1.29 2.71
CA ILE A 62 -3.79 2.52 2.16
C ILE A 62 -2.65 3.25 1.46
N TYR A 63 -2.86 3.64 0.21
CA TYR A 63 -1.82 4.26 -0.58
C TYR A 63 -2.36 5.37 -1.49
N GLU A 64 -1.46 6.22 -1.93
CA GLU A 64 -1.67 7.18 -2.99
C GLU A 64 -0.55 7.01 -4.01
N PHE A 65 -0.71 7.54 -5.20
CA PHE A 65 0.36 7.46 -6.19
C PHE A 65 0.33 8.64 -7.15
N ASN A 66 1.50 8.93 -7.71
CA ASN A 66 1.65 9.87 -8.79
C ASN A 66 2.18 9.12 -9.99
N ARG A 67 1.32 8.92 -10.99
CA ARG A 67 1.66 8.12 -12.17
C ARG A 67 2.75 8.77 -13.02
N GLU A 68 2.68 10.08 -13.19
CA GLU A 68 3.66 10.81 -14.01
C GLU A 68 5.06 10.71 -13.43
N ARG A 69 5.18 10.85 -12.12
CA ARG A 69 6.47 10.78 -11.42
C ARG A 69 6.87 9.38 -11.05
N ASN A 70 5.99 8.42 -11.26
CA ASN A 70 6.19 7.01 -10.91
C ASN A 70 6.54 6.85 -9.41
N ILE A 71 5.71 7.46 -8.56
CA ILE A 71 5.88 7.42 -7.11
C ILE A 71 4.66 6.77 -6.46
N LEU A 72 4.92 5.89 -5.52
CA LEU A 72 3.90 5.19 -4.72
C LEU A 72 4.06 5.59 -3.26
N TYR A 73 3.02 6.17 -2.68
CA TYR A 73 3.03 6.63 -1.29
C TYR A 73 2.26 5.63 -0.42
N LEU A 74 2.95 4.95 0.49
CA LEU A 74 2.35 3.99 1.40
C LEU A 74 1.95 4.73 2.67
N VAL A 75 0.64 4.98 2.81
CA VAL A 75 0.10 5.88 3.83
C VAL A 75 -0.10 5.17 5.16
N ALA A 76 -0.72 3.98 5.12
CA ALA A 76 -1.04 3.24 6.33
C ALA A 76 -1.19 1.75 6.01
N VAL A 77 -1.01 0.93 7.03
CA VAL A 77 -1.25 -0.52 6.94
C VAL A 77 -1.87 -0.99 8.24
N GLY A 78 -2.74 -1.98 8.16
CA GLY A 78 -3.34 -2.57 9.35
C GLY A 78 -4.30 -3.67 9.01
N ASN A 79 -4.84 -4.29 10.07
CA ASN A 79 -5.89 -5.29 9.93
C ASN A 79 -7.15 -4.61 9.41
N ARG A 80 -7.92 -5.33 8.59
CA ARG A 80 -9.15 -4.80 7.98
C ARG A 80 -10.14 -4.21 8.99
N ARG A 81 -10.12 -4.69 10.23
CA ARG A 81 -11.03 -4.22 11.28
C ARG A 81 -10.58 -2.90 11.91
N GLU A 82 -9.31 -2.57 11.79
CA GLU A 82 -8.72 -1.41 12.47
C GLU A 82 -8.38 -0.26 11.55
N ILE A 83 -7.99 -0.57 10.31
CA ILE A 83 -7.45 0.42 9.38
C ILE A 83 -8.45 1.51 8.99
N TYR A 84 -9.74 1.23 9.08
CA TYR A 84 -10.80 2.15 8.64
C TYR A 84 -11.50 2.88 9.80
N ARG A 85 -10.95 2.84 10.97
CA ARG A 85 -11.51 3.56 12.10
C ARG A 85 -11.27 5.05 12.03
#